data_7f1d06fcef68cb22ba18dce50874ad1a
#
_entry.id   7f1d06fcef68cb22ba18dce50874ad1a
#
_cell.length_a   1.000
_cell.length_b   1.000
_cell.length_c   1.000
_cell.angle_alpha   90.00
_cell.angle_beta   90.00
_cell.angle_gamma   90.00
#
_symmetry.space_group_name_H-M   'P 1'
#
loop_
_entity.id
_entity.type
_entity.pdbx_description
1 polymer ?
#
loop_
_entity_poly.entity_id
_entity_poly.type
_entity_poly.pdbx_seq_one_letter_code
_entity_poly.pdbx_strand_id
1 'polypeptide(L)'
;MPYLLRPTAVLAIVCALSGCAAAAAGRLSDDDGGVVPDGGPVPFPHSATGRVTPGLERFYSQRLSWGGCRPFVTTDHDREPFDDLAFQCARLEVPLDYAHPQGRTARLGLLRRPADSQNERLGSLIVNPGGPGISGMSAVASLAKAVNGTDLGRRFDVVGFDPRGVGASEPRIVCRNTEEEDAERLDLDVDTSPAGVAQTENENRAYAALCAQRVGTDVLANAGTRDVARDLDVMRSALGDTKLTYLGYSYGTRIGTSYAEQFPGNVRAMVLDGALDPTGNLVSSLANQGAGFQQSFDAFVDWCRAQPHCWLGSSPHYLANQEFQHLVRPLMAAPLAVGARKLSYTDATIGTIQALYTDKLWPKLNQGLMELASGNGSTLLALADVYYRRDAHGYSNSQDAFTAVRCVDDPPVTDPLVVREADQRYREAAPFLDDGQPPSAARDVCAFWPVPPTGGTGGAQPEGLPPVLVVSTTGDPATPYQAGVDLAVRLRGKLLTYEGNRHTVTLQGVPCVDEVMTSYLVRLTLPKRSTLCAT
;
A
#
# COMPACT_ATOMS: atom_id res chain seq x y z
N MET A 1 13.92 8.88 -15.53
CA MET A 1 13.24 9.07 -14.25
C MET A 1 11.89 8.36 -14.15
N PRO A 2 11.78 7.07 -14.34
CA PRO A 2 10.53 6.34 -14.12
C PRO A 2 10.21 6.14 -12.64
N TYR A 3 11.19 6.31 -11.75
CA TYR A 3 11.04 6.01 -10.32
C TYR A 3 10.35 7.11 -9.49
N LEU A 4 10.33 8.34 -9.96
CA LEU A 4 9.67 9.45 -9.24
C LEU A 4 8.14 9.41 -9.34
N LEU A 5 7.60 8.61 -10.25
CA LEU A 5 6.16 8.41 -10.41
C LEU A 5 5.65 7.14 -9.72
N ARG A 6 6.48 6.51 -8.86
CA ARG A 6 6.08 5.36 -8.04
C ARG A 6 5.99 5.72 -6.55
N PRO A 7 5.10 6.62 -6.12
CA PRO A 7 4.88 6.84 -4.70
C PRO A 7 3.94 5.78 -4.17
N THR A 8 4.41 4.98 -3.26
CA THR A 8 3.58 4.06 -2.51
C THR A 8 3.84 4.13 -1.06
N ALA A 9 2.80 4.40 -0.37
CA ALA A 9 2.73 4.29 1.05
C ALA A 9 2.86 2.83 1.49
N VAL A 10 3.84 2.53 2.30
CA VAL A 10 3.97 1.23 2.95
C VAL A 10 3.86 1.42 4.45
N LEU A 11 2.90 0.74 5.03
CA LEU A 11 2.77 0.60 6.47
C LEU A 11 3.98 -0.21 6.96
N ALA A 12 5.03 0.45 7.46
CA ALA A 12 6.14 -0.21 8.12
C ALA A 12 5.72 -0.60 9.53
N ILE A 13 5.19 -1.81 9.67
CA ILE A 13 5.01 -2.42 11.00
C ILE A 13 6.39 -2.94 11.42
N VAL A 14 6.99 -2.28 12.40
CA VAL A 14 8.25 -2.66 13.01
C VAL A 14 8.03 -3.92 13.87
N CYS A 15 8.39 -5.09 13.36
CA CYS A 15 8.65 -6.24 14.23
C CYS A 15 10.07 -6.16 14.75
N ALA A 16 10.21 -6.09 16.09
CA ALA A 16 11.49 -6.12 16.78
C ALA A 16 12.18 -7.47 16.51
N LEU A 17 13.41 -7.39 16.00
CA LEU A 17 14.32 -8.52 15.87
C LEU A 17 14.88 -8.89 17.24
N SER A 18 14.57 -10.07 17.73
CA SER A 18 15.40 -10.80 18.69
C SER A 18 15.76 -12.13 18.06
N GLY A 19 17.05 -12.30 17.80
CA GLY A 19 17.58 -13.48 17.15
C GLY A 19 17.70 -14.67 18.07
N CYS A 20 17.74 -15.86 17.44
CA CYS A 20 18.68 -16.94 17.79
C CYS A 20 18.66 -17.99 16.68
N ALA A 21 19.83 -18.28 16.16
CA ALA A 21 20.06 -19.36 15.21
C ALA A 21 20.09 -20.71 15.93
N ALA A 22 19.48 -21.72 15.33
CA ALA A 22 19.87 -23.12 15.53
C ALA A 22 19.53 -23.93 14.27
N ALA A 23 20.57 -24.45 13.67
CA ALA A 23 20.49 -25.37 12.53
C ALA A 23 20.09 -26.77 13.01
N ALA A 24 19.17 -27.42 12.29
CA ALA A 24 19.08 -28.87 12.30
C ALA A 24 18.61 -29.37 10.91
N ALA A 25 19.46 -30.14 10.27
CA ALA A 25 19.17 -30.86 9.04
C ALA A 25 18.26 -32.07 9.31
N GLY A 26 17.25 -32.25 8.50
CA GLY A 26 16.35 -33.42 8.54
C GLY A 26 15.77 -33.73 7.16
N ARG A 27 16.00 -34.93 6.73
CA ARG A 27 15.86 -35.55 5.40
C ARG A 27 14.47 -35.45 4.79
N LEU A 28 14.47 -35.32 3.45
CA LEU A 28 13.36 -35.57 2.54
C LEU A 28 12.90 -37.03 2.62
N SER A 29 11.61 -37.25 2.64
CA SER A 29 10.97 -38.47 2.18
C SER A 29 9.78 -38.10 1.30
N ASP A 30 9.83 -38.54 0.05
CA ASP A 30 8.73 -38.55 -0.91
C ASP A 30 7.62 -39.44 -0.37
N ASP A 31 6.36 -38.99 -0.51
CA ASP A 31 5.29 -39.94 -0.89
C ASP A 31 3.98 -39.26 -1.33
N ASP A 32 3.52 -39.75 -2.44
CA ASP A 32 2.17 -39.97 -2.95
C ASP A 32 1.12 -38.85 -3.09
N GLY A 33 0.82 -38.64 -4.38
CA GLY A 33 -0.36 -37.96 -4.89
C GLY A 33 -1.68 -38.62 -4.47
N GLY A 34 -2.43 -37.90 -3.66
CA GLY A 34 -3.84 -38.18 -3.38
C GLY A 34 -4.74 -37.35 -4.27
N VAL A 35 -5.38 -37.95 -5.25
CA VAL A 35 -6.50 -37.41 -6.04
C VAL A 35 -7.66 -37.12 -5.09
N VAL A 36 -8.04 -35.84 -4.93
CA VAL A 36 -9.25 -35.44 -4.22
C VAL A 36 -10.45 -35.67 -5.14
N PRO A 37 -11.49 -36.44 -4.72
CA PRO A 37 -12.68 -36.65 -5.54
C PRO A 37 -13.50 -35.36 -5.67
N ASP A 38 -13.82 -35.03 -6.90
CA ASP A 38 -14.79 -34.01 -7.28
C ASP A 38 -16.20 -34.47 -6.86
N GLY A 39 -17.02 -33.55 -6.27
CA GLY A 39 -18.46 -33.80 -6.12
C GLY A 39 -19.02 -33.88 -4.71
N GLY A 40 -18.76 -32.92 -3.82
CA GLY A 40 -19.64 -32.67 -2.67
C GLY A 40 -20.84 -31.79 -3.05
N PRO A 41 -22.03 -31.96 -2.41
CA PRO A 41 -23.20 -31.15 -2.74
C PRO A 41 -22.96 -29.68 -2.51
N VAL A 42 -23.25 -28.84 -3.53
CA VAL A 42 -23.18 -27.38 -3.46
C VAL A 42 -24.06 -26.92 -2.30
N PRO A 43 -23.51 -26.24 -1.27
CA PRO A 43 -24.35 -25.78 -0.15
C PRO A 43 -25.39 -24.77 -0.66
N PHE A 44 -26.62 -24.89 -0.18
CA PHE A 44 -27.69 -23.94 -0.49
C PHE A 44 -27.23 -22.50 -0.19
N PRO A 45 -27.51 -21.51 -1.07
CA PRO A 45 -27.11 -20.14 -0.86
C PRO A 45 -27.73 -19.60 0.44
N HIS A 46 -26.93 -18.88 1.23
CA HIS A 46 -27.48 -18.05 2.30
C HIS A 46 -28.27 -16.89 1.69
N SER A 47 -29.23 -16.36 2.43
CA SER A 47 -29.83 -15.09 2.07
C SER A 47 -28.73 -14.02 2.10
N ALA A 48 -28.64 -13.25 1.02
CA ALA A 48 -27.72 -12.10 0.98
C ALA A 48 -28.08 -11.10 2.09
N THR A 49 -27.06 -10.49 2.69
CA THR A 49 -27.23 -9.61 3.84
C THR A 49 -27.18 -8.14 3.40
N GLY A 50 -28.20 -7.39 3.79
CA GLY A 50 -28.31 -5.96 3.45
C GLY A 50 -28.74 -5.73 2.00
N ARG A 51 -28.37 -4.56 1.46
CA ARG A 51 -28.72 -4.17 0.09
C ARG A 51 -27.85 -4.94 -0.91
N VAL A 52 -28.47 -5.49 -1.94
CA VAL A 52 -27.84 -6.29 -2.99
C VAL A 52 -27.94 -5.54 -4.32
N THR A 53 -26.86 -5.51 -5.08
CA THR A 53 -26.88 -4.98 -6.45
C THR A 53 -27.58 -5.99 -7.36
N PRO A 54 -28.62 -5.58 -8.13
CA PRO A 54 -29.35 -6.48 -9.02
C PRO A 54 -28.43 -7.20 -10.02
N GLY A 55 -28.66 -8.50 -10.22
CA GLY A 55 -27.85 -9.36 -11.10
C GLY A 55 -26.58 -9.92 -10.48
N LEU A 56 -26.30 -9.56 -9.23
CA LEU A 56 -25.11 -10.05 -8.48
C LEU A 56 -25.48 -10.95 -7.29
N GLU A 57 -26.74 -11.40 -7.20
CA GLU A 57 -27.29 -12.13 -6.05
C GLU A 57 -26.44 -13.34 -5.67
N ARG A 58 -25.90 -14.09 -6.65
CA ARG A 58 -25.06 -15.27 -6.40
C ARG A 58 -23.78 -14.93 -5.64
N PHE A 59 -23.18 -13.75 -5.90
CA PHE A 59 -21.95 -13.30 -5.23
C PHE A 59 -22.23 -12.81 -3.81
N TYR A 60 -23.36 -12.11 -3.62
CA TYR A 60 -23.76 -11.59 -2.32
C TYR A 60 -24.24 -12.67 -1.34
N SER A 61 -24.75 -13.79 -1.86
CA SER A 61 -25.28 -14.90 -1.05
C SER A 61 -24.30 -16.07 -0.86
N GLN A 62 -23.05 -15.92 -1.31
CA GLN A 62 -22.06 -16.98 -1.17
C GLN A 62 -21.66 -17.23 0.28
N ARG A 63 -21.36 -18.50 0.61
CA ARG A 63 -20.78 -18.88 1.89
C ARG A 63 -19.27 -18.89 1.81
N LEU A 64 -18.62 -18.24 2.76
CA LEU A 64 -17.18 -18.30 2.92
C LEU A 64 -16.78 -19.57 3.69
N SER A 65 -15.96 -20.42 3.07
CA SER A 65 -15.38 -21.60 3.70
C SER A 65 -14.08 -21.21 4.40
N TRP A 66 -14.13 -21.01 5.70
CA TRP A 66 -12.99 -20.63 6.51
C TRP A 66 -12.14 -21.85 6.88
N GLY A 67 -10.82 -21.73 6.70
CA GLY A 67 -9.83 -22.77 6.99
C GLY A 67 -8.50 -22.18 7.43
N GLY A 68 -7.45 -23.00 7.47
CA GLY A 68 -6.09 -22.54 7.77
C GLY A 68 -5.53 -21.61 6.69
N CYS A 69 -4.60 -20.73 7.06
CA CYS A 69 -4.07 -19.70 6.17
C CYS A 69 -2.84 -20.13 5.35
N ARG A 70 -2.22 -21.27 5.66
CA ARG A 70 -1.03 -21.76 4.94
C ARG A 70 -1.14 -21.78 3.41
N PRO A 71 -2.30 -22.15 2.78
CA PRO A 71 -2.45 -22.11 1.32
C PRO A 71 -2.46 -20.70 0.70
N PHE A 72 -2.48 -19.65 1.53
CA PHE A 72 -2.50 -18.26 1.11
C PHE A 72 -1.13 -17.56 1.26
N VAL A 73 -0.10 -18.27 1.71
CA VAL A 73 1.26 -17.74 1.82
C VAL A 73 1.78 -17.40 0.43
N THR A 74 2.19 -16.14 0.24
CA THR A 74 2.74 -15.64 -1.04
C THR A 74 4.18 -15.12 -0.91
N THR A 75 4.63 -14.86 0.32
CA THR A 75 5.97 -14.40 0.65
C THR A 75 6.49 -15.14 1.88
N ASP A 76 7.81 -15.14 2.11
CA ASP A 76 8.37 -15.71 3.34
C ASP A 76 7.88 -14.99 4.60
N HIS A 77 7.63 -13.70 4.46
CA HIS A 77 7.14 -12.87 5.56
C HIS A 77 5.75 -13.31 6.07
N ASP A 78 4.96 -13.94 5.21
CA ASP A 78 3.62 -14.45 5.56
C ASP A 78 3.66 -15.80 6.28
N ARG A 79 4.74 -16.58 6.16
CA ARG A 79 4.78 -17.99 6.62
C ARG A 79 4.45 -18.12 8.10
N GLU A 80 5.24 -17.46 8.96
CA GLU A 80 5.04 -17.55 10.41
C GLU A 80 3.70 -16.97 10.87
N PRO A 81 3.30 -15.74 10.44
CA PRO A 81 1.99 -15.21 10.84
C PRO A 81 0.81 -16.06 10.36
N PHE A 82 0.87 -16.67 9.17
CA PHE A 82 -0.23 -17.45 8.62
C PHE A 82 -0.33 -18.88 9.17
N ASP A 83 0.66 -19.32 9.92
CA ASP A 83 0.61 -20.56 10.71
C ASP A 83 -0.08 -20.36 12.08
N ASP A 84 -0.38 -19.12 12.49
CA ASP A 84 -1.10 -18.83 13.73
C ASP A 84 -2.56 -19.31 13.63
N LEU A 85 -2.95 -20.22 14.54
CA LEU A 85 -4.30 -20.80 14.61
C LEU A 85 -5.39 -19.78 14.99
N ALA A 86 -5.01 -18.58 15.45
CA ALA A 86 -5.95 -17.49 15.68
C ALA A 86 -6.54 -16.93 14.39
N PHE A 87 -5.90 -17.18 13.24
CA PHE A 87 -6.37 -16.73 11.95
C PHE A 87 -7.12 -17.81 11.17
N GLN A 88 -8.08 -17.35 10.40
CA GLN A 88 -8.84 -18.17 9.47
C GLN A 88 -8.82 -17.49 8.10
N CYS A 89 -8.64 -18.26 7.05
CA CYS A 89 -8.59 -17.76 5.69
C CYS A 89 -9.69 -18.37 4.81
N ALA A 90 -10.13 -17.60 3.82
CA ALA A 90 -11.17 -18.00 2.86
C ALA A 90 -10.94 -17.37 1.49
N ARG A 91 -11.62 -17.88 0.47
CA ARG A 91 -11.75 -17.27 -0.86
C ARG A 91 -13.12 -16.66 -1.01
N LEU A 92 -13.16 -15.41 -1.50
CA LEU A 92 -14.38 -14.71 -1.91
C LEU A 92 -14.41 -14.66 -3.45
N GLU A 93 -15.46 -15.17 -4.08
CA GLU A 93 -15.64 -15.07 -5.52
C GLU A 93 -16.35 -13.76 -5.87
N VAL A 94 -15.84 -13.06 -6.89
CA VAL A 94 -16.42 -11.83 -7.41
C VAL A 94 -16.39 -11.84 -8.95
N PRO A 95 -17.23 -11.08 -9.67
CA PRO A 95 -17.06 -10.92 -11.12
C PRO A 95 -15.68 -10.33 -11.42
N LEU A 96 -14.98 -10.84 -12.42
CA LEU A 96 -13.81 -10.15 -12.93
C LEU A 96 -14.24 -8.80 -13.53
N ASP A 97 -15.27 -8.82 -14.38
CA ASP A 97 -15.91 -7.64 -14.95
C ASP A 97 -17.34 -7.50 -14.43
N TYR A 98 -17.62 -6.44 -13.69
CA TYR A 98 -18.94 -6.14 -13.14
C TYR A 98 -19.98 -5.73 -14.20
N ALA A 99 -19.56 -5.37 -15.41
CA ALA A 99 -20.47 -5.16 -16.53
C ALA A 99 -20.95 -6.49 -17.13
N HIS A 100 -20.17 -7.56 -16.95
CA HIS A 100 -20.47 -8.90 -17.47
C HIS A 100 -20.36 -9.95 -16.34
N PRO A 101 -21.24 -9.92 -15.32
CA PRO A 101 -21.09 -10.72 -14.10
C PRO A 101 -21.28 -12.23 -14.31
N GLN A 102 -21.73 -12.65 -15.48
CA GLN A 102 -21.84 -14.07 -15.87
C GLN A 102 -20.56 -14.59 -16.56
N GLY A 103 -19.54 -13.70 -16.77
CA GLY A 103 -18.26 -14.03 -17.37
C GLY A 103 -17.27 -14.66 -16.38
N ARG A 104 -15.99 -14.38 -16.61
CA ARG A 104 -14.89 -14.80 -15.69
C ARG A 104 -15.09 -14.22 -14.30
N THR A 105 -14.59 -14.94 -13.31
CA THR A 105 -14.56 -14.50 -11.91
C THR A 105 -13.14 -14.30 -11.41
N ALA A 106 -13.01 -13.49 -10.37
CA ALA A 106 -11.82 -13.39 -9.55
C ALA A 106 -12.11 -14.02 -8.17
N ARG A 107 -11.07 -14.54 -7.51
CA ARG A 107 -11.15 -15.10 -6.15
C ARG A 107 -10.23 -14.32 -5.22
N LEU A 108 -10.82 -13.54 -4.31
CA LEU A 108 -10.06 -12.72 -3.38
C LEU A 108 -9.63 -13.54 -2.16
N GLY A 109 -8.38 -13.38 -1.75
CA GLY A 109 -7.88 -13.93 -0.49
C GLY A 109 -8.37 -13.08 0.68
N LEU A 110 -8.93 -13.75 1.70
CA LEU A 110 -9.37 -13.15 2.95
C LEU A 110 -8.66 -13.81 4.11
N LEU A 111 -8.23 -13.01 5.09
CA LEU A 111 -7.78 -13.46 6.40
C LEU A 111 -8.63 -12.76 7.46
N ARG A 112 -9.17 -13.52 8.42
CA ARG A 112 -9.84 -12.94 9.58
C ARG A 112 -9.21 -13.39 10.89
N ARG A 113 -9.16 -12.47 11.84
CA ARG A 113 -9.04 -12.74 13.25
C ARG A 113 -10.44 -12.65 13.85
N PRO A 114 -11.05 -13.75 14.29
CA PRO A 114 -12.39 -13.72 14.91
C PRO A 114 -12.43 -12.83 16.15
N ALA A 115 -13.57 -12.22 16.42
CA ALA A 115 -13.82 -11.48 17.65
C ALA A 115 -13.66 -12.38 18.88
N ASP A 116 -13.04 -11.85 19.94
CA ASP A 116 -12.81 -12.60 21.19
C ASP A 116 -14.13 -12.96 21.89
N SER A 117 -15.20 -12.16 21.70
CA SER A 117 -16.53 -12.40 22.26
C SER A 117 -17.59 -12.48 21.17
N GLN A 118 -18.01 -13.68 20.82
CA GLN A 118 -19.06 -13.88 19.83
C GLN A 118 -20.43 -13.30 20.25
N ASN A 119 -20.71 -13.25 21.55
CA ASN A 119 -21.94 -12.68 22.08
C ASN A 119 -21.99 -11.14 22.01
N GLU A 120 -20.83 -10.49 21.93
CA GLU A 120 -20.70 -9.03 21.83
C GLU A 120 -20.28 -8.58 20.43
N ARG A 121 -20.21 -9.50 19.46
CA ARG A 121 -19.79 -9.22 18.10
C ARG A 121 -20.72 -8.20 17.43
N LEU A 122 -20.13 -7.13 16.90
CA LEU A 122 -20.81 -6.06 16.17
C LEU A 122 -20.80 -6.28 14.64
N GLY A 123 -19.91 -7.12 14.15
CA GLY A 123 -19.69 -7.36 12.73
C GLY A 123 -18.22 -7.52 12.38
N SER A 124 -17.88 -7.26 11.13
CA SER A 124 -16.49 -7.30 10.64
C SER A 124 -15.93 -5.89 10.53
N LEU A 125 -14.69 -5.69 10.99
CA LEU A 125 -13.87 -4.52 10.68
C LEU A 125 -12.97 -4.89 9.50
N ILE A 126 -13.29 -4.41 8.31
CA ILE A 126 -12.50 -4.66 7.11
C ILE A 126 -11.37 -3.64 7.04
N VAL A 127 -10.13 -4.12 6.87
CA VAL A 127 -8.92 -3.31 6.86
C VAL A 127 -8.22 -3.41 5.51
N ASN A 128 -7.80 -2.27 4.97
CA ASN A 128 -6.94 -2.21 3.80
C ASN A 128 -5.71 -1.33 4.08
N PRO A 129 -4.48 -1.84 3.92
CA PRO A 129 -3.25 -1.12 4.23
C PRO A 129 -2.86 -0.06 3.18
N GLY A 130 -3.49 -0.06 2.03
CA GLY A 130 -3.14 0.83 0.92
C GLY A 130 -2.16 0.22 -0.08
N GLY A 131 -1.18 0.97 -0.45
CA GLY A 131 -0.28 0.73 -1.56
C GLY A 131 -0.59 1.68 -2.71
N PRO A 132 -1.33 1.26 -3.76
CA PRO A 132 -1.98 -0.03 -4.01
C PRO A 132 -1.02 -1.21 -4.09
N GLY A 133 -1.55 -2.42 -4.11
CA GLY A 133 -0.75 -3.64 -4.30
C GLY A 133 -0.23 -4.30 -3.01
N ILE A 134 -0.52 -3.75 -1.83
CA ILE A 134 -0.12 -4.34 -0.55
C ILE A 134 -1.18 -5.36 -0.08
N SER A 135 -0.71 -6.51 0.40
CA SER A 135 -1.59 -7.56 0.95
C SER A 135 -2.30 -7.08 2.22
N GLY A 136 -3.64 -7.07 2.17
CA GLY A 136 -4.45 -6.81 3.34
C GLY A 136 -4.48 -7.98 4.32
N MET A 137 -4.26 -9.21 3.84
CA MET A 137 -4.13 -10.39 4.69
C MET A 137 -2.90 -10.28 5.59
N SER A 138 -1.73 -9.96 5.01
CA SER A 138 -0.48 -9.75 5.77
C SER A 138 -0.58 -8.56 6.73
N ALA A 139 -1.28 -7.50 6.31
CA ALA A 139 -1.50 -6.33 7.16
C ALA A 139 -2.30 -6.68 8.42
N VAL A 140 -3.41 -7.41 8.30
CA VAL A 140 -4.22 -7.82 9.47
C VAL A 140 -3.48 -8.80 10.35
N ALA A 141 -2.72 -9.75 9.79
CA ALA A 141 -1.88 -10.64 10.58
C ALA A 141 -0.90 -9.85 11.47
N SER A 142 -0.32 -8.76 10.92
CA SER A 142 0.57 -7.87 11.65
C SER A 142 -0.16 -7.00 12.68
N LEU A 143 -1.38 -6.52 12.38
CA LEU A 143 -2.18 -5.68 13.28
C LEU A 143 -2.82 -6.46 14.43
N ALA A 144 -2.88 -7.79 14.37
CA ALA A 144 -3.54 -8.62 15.36
C ALA A 144 -3.08 -8.34 16.80
N LYS A 145 -1.77 -8.07 16.99
CA LYS A 145 -1.21 -7.74 18.31
C LYS A 145 -1.75 -6.41 18.86
N ALA A 146 -2.01 -5.43 17.99
CA ALA A 146 -2.52 -4.12 18.39
C ALA A 146 -4.00 -4.15 18.78
N VAL A 147 -4.77 -5.12 18.28
CA VAL A 147 -6.21 -5.25 18.60
C VAL A 147 -6.48 -6.26 19.72
N ASN A 148 -5.51 -7.13 20.07
CA ASN A 148 -5.68 -8.12 21.14
C ASN A 148 -6.02 -7.45 22.48
N GLY A 149 -7.09 -7.95 23.14
CA GLY A 149 -7.53 -7.46 24.44
C GLY A 149 -8.19 -6.06 24.40
N THR A 150 -8.34 -5.45 23.23
CA THR A 150 -9.03 -4.18 23.06
C THR A 150 -10.53 -4.36 22.80
N ASP A 151 -11.32 -3.29 22.94
CA ASP A 151 -12.73 -3.30 22.54
C ASP A 151 -12.93 -3.64 21.07
N LEU A 152 -11.99 -3.28 20.19
CA LEU A 152 -12.03 -3.65 18.77
C LEU A 152 -11.90 -5.16 18.60
N GLY A 153 -10.85 -5.76 19.14
CA GLY A 153 -10.60 -7.20 19.03
C GLY A 153 -11.68 -8.04 19.69
N ARG A 154 -12.30 -7.52 20.76
CA ARG A 154 -13.41 -8.21 21.44
C ARG A 154 -14.70 -8.21 20.62
N ARG A 155 -14.98 -7.14 19.86
CA ARG A 155 -16.28 -6.88 19.23
C ARG A 155 -16.32 -7.03 17.72
N PHE A 156 -15.17 -7.08 17.05
CA PHE A 156 -15.11 -7.24 15.60
C PHE A 156 -14.29 -8.45 15.19
N ASP A 157 -14.80 -9.17 14.19
CA ASP A 157 -13.90 -9.94 13.34
C ASP A 157 -13.04 -8.93 12.57
N VAL A 158 -11.72 -8.96 12.77
CA VAL A 158 -10.82 -8.09 12.00
C VAL A 158 -10.43 -8.82 10.72
N VAL A 159 -10.81 -8.25 9.58
CA VAL A 159 -10.70 -8.90 8.26
C VAL A 159 -9.76 -8.11 7.36
N GLY A 160 -8.69 -8.77 6.90
CA GLY A 160 -7.85 -8.30 5.81
C GLY A 160 -8.18 -9.03 4.52
N PHE A 161 -8.06 -8.34 3.41
CA PHE A 161 -8.26 -8.94 2.11
C PHE A 161 -7.18 -8.48 1.13
N ASP A 162 -6.81 -9.36 0.25
CA ASP A 162 -5.97 -9.02 -0.89
C ASP A 162 -6.90 -8.53 -2.02
N PRO A 163 -6.78 -7.27 -2.46
CA PRO A 163 -7.56 -6.80 -3.60
C PRO A 163 -7.33 -7.65 -4.86
N ARG A 164 -8.21 -7.54 -5.84
CA ARG A 164 -8.05 -8.20 -7.13
C ARG A 164 -6.66 -7.95 -7.72
N GLY A 165 -6.00 -9.00 -8.17
CA GLY A 165 -4.65 -8.95 -8.69
C GLY A 165 -3.52 -8.99 -7.66
N VAL A 166 -3.80 -8.80 -6.37
CA VAL A 166 -2.81 -8.65 -5.28
C VAL A 166 -2.63 -9.95 -4.50
N GLY A 167 -1.41 -10.22 -4.08
CA GLY A 167 -1.07 -11.23 -3.08
C GLY A 167 -1.64 -12.61 -3.38
N ALA A 168 -2.46 -13.14 -2.48
CA ALA A 168 -3.11 -14.44 -2.64
C ALA A 168 -4.38 -14.42 -3.49
N SER A 169 -4.85 -13.25 -3.98
CA SER A 169 -6.02 -13.17 -4.87
C SER A 169 -5.70 -13.66 -6.28
N GLU A 170 -6.69 -14.22 -6.96
CA GLU A 170 -6.55 -14.82 -8.29
C GLU A 170 -7.56 -14.21 -9.30
N PRO A 171 -7.15 -13.95 -10.55
CA PRO A 171 -5.79 -14.07 -11.08
C PRO A 171 -4.84 -13.02 -10.46
N ARG A 172 -3.56 -13.38 -10.31
CA ARG A 172 -2.52 -12.45 -9.83
C ARG A 172 -2.02 -11.56 -10.96
N ILE A 173 -1.67 -10.32 -10.64
CA ILE A 173 -0.96 -9.44 -11.56
C ILE A 173 0.54 -9.62 -11.31
N VAL A 174 1.23 -10.32 -12.19
CA VAL A 174 2.67 -10.55 -12.17
C VAL A 174 3.20 -10.29 -13.57
N CYS A 175 3.90 -9.17 -13.74
CA CYS A 175 4.47 -8.74 -15.01
C CYS A 175 5.93 -9.15 -15.14
N ARG A 176 6.72 -9.00 -14.05
CA ARG A 176 8.14 -9.38 -14.01
C ARG A 176 8.38 -10.53 -13.05
N ASN A 177 9.38 -11.35 -13.35
CA ASN A 177 9.94 -12.32 -12.41
C ASN A 177 11.04 -11.66 -11.56
N THR A 178 11.63 -12.42 -10.62
CA THR A 178 12.64 -11.91 -9.68
C THR A 178 13.90 -11.40 -10.40
N GLU A 179 14.38 -12.11 -11.40
CA GLU A 179 15.59 -11.74 -12.15
C GLU A 179 15.36 -10.47 -12.98
N GLU A 180 14.18 -10.34 -13.59
CA GLU A 180 13.79 -9.16 -14.35
C GLU A 180 13.64 -7.93 -13.44
N GLU A 181 13.10 -8.10 -12.23
CA GLU A 181 12.96 -7.01 -11.26
C GLU A 181 14.31 -6.63 -10.63
N ASP A 182 15.19 -7.60 -10.33
CA ASP A 182 16.55 -7.32 -9.86
C ASP A 182 17.37 -6.56 -10.94
N ALA A 183 17.17 -6.85 -12.23
CA ALA A 183 17.79 -6.12 -13.33
C ALA A 183 17.27 -4.69 -13.44
N GLU A 184 15.95 -4.50 -13.36
CA GLU A 184 15.29 -3.19 -13.39
C GLU A 184 15.78 -2.27 -12.28
N ARG A 185 16.02 -2.78 -11.09
CA ARG A 185 16.54 -1.99 -9.95
C ARG A 185 17.96 -1.49 -10.18
N LEU A 186 18.70 -2.07 -11.10
CA LEU A 186 20.05 -1.63 -11.50
C LEU A 186 20.03 -0.71 -12.71
N ASP A 187 18.90 -0.65 -13.43
CA ASP A 187 18.71 0.26 -14.54
C ASP A 187 18.48 1.69 -14.06
N LEU A 188 19.15 2.64 -14.68
CA LEU A 188 19.12 4.04 -14.28
C LEU A 188 18.62 4.91 -15.41
N ASP A 189 17.37 5.32 -15.33
CA ASP A 189 16.75 6.26 -16.27
C ASP A 189 17.13 7.73 -15.98
N VAL A 190 18.42 8.02 -15.89
CA VAL A 190 18.92 9.37 -15.55
C VAL A 190 19.35 10.19 -16.77
N ASP A 191 19.45 9.57 -17.95
CA ASP A 191 19.78 10.26 -19.20
C ASP A 191 18.54 11.00 -19.72
N THR A 192 18.56 12.32 -19.61
CA THR A 192 17.48 13.22 -20.07
C THR A 192 17.67 13.73 -21.49
N SER A 193 18.71 13.25 -22.22
CA SER A 193 18.88 13.51 -23.65
C SER A 193 17.71 12.92 -24.46
N PRO A 194 17.51 13.38 -25.71
CA PRO A 194 16.48 12.76 -26.57
C PRO A 194 16.65 11.25 -26.75
N ALA A 195 17.88 10.73 -26.71
CA ALA A 195 18.16 9.30 -26.80
C ALA A 195 17.77 8.56 -25.50
N GLY A 196 18.13 9.11 -24.33
CA GLY A 196 17.75 8.54 -23.04
C GLY A 196 16.24 8.59 -22.81
N VAL A 197 15.56 9.69 -23.15
CA VAL A 197 14.10 9.77 -23.12
C VAL A 197 13.46 8.67 -23.98
N ALA A 198 13.97 8.46 -25.20
CA ALA A 198 13.47 7.42 -26.09
C ALA A 198 13.71 6.00 -25.54
N GLN A 199 14.87 5.77 -24.88
CA GLN A 199 15.18 4.51 -24.21
C GLN A 199 14.18 4.24 -23.09
N THR A 200 14.03 5.14 -22.13
CA THR A 200 13.08 5.01 -20.99
C THR A 200 11.63 4.76 -21.47
N GLU A 201 11.19 5.49 -22.51
CA GLU A 201 9.84 5.26 -23.06
C GLU A 201 9.70 3.89 -23.75
N ASN A 202 10.76 3.38 -24.39
CA ASN A 202 10.74 2.04 -24.98
C ASN A 202 10.70 0.94 -23.90
N GLU A 203 11.41 1.10 -22.80
CA GLU A 203 11.37 0.22 -21.63
C GLU A 203 9.98 0.23 -20.98
N ASN A 204 9.40 1.40 -20.76
CA ASN A 204 8.03 1.54 -20.26
C ASN A 204 6.99 0.88 -21.18
N ARG A 205 7.16 1.01 -22.50
CA ARG A 205 6.30 0.36 -23.49
C ARG A 205 6.46 -1.16 -23.49
N ALA A 206 7.70 -1.63 -23.37
CA ALA A 206 8.00 -3.06 -23.27
C ALA A 206 7.40 -3.68 -22.00
N TYR A 207 7.51 -2.99 -20.86
CA TYR A 207 6.88 -3.44 -19.62
C TYR A 207 5.35 -3.49 -19.72
N ALA A 208 4.70 -2.47 -20.29
CA ALA A 208 3.25 -2.46 -20.49
C ALA A 208 2.79 -3.63 -21.40
N ALA A 209 3.55 -3.90 -22.47
CA ALA A 209 3.28 -5.04 -23.35
C ALA A 209 3.50 -6.39 -22.65
N LEU A 210 4.54 -6.51 -21.80
CA LEU A 210 4.81 -7.69 -20.99
C LEU A 210 3.68 -7.98 -20.01
N CYS A 211 3.15 -6.95 -19.33
CA CYS A 211 1.98 -7.07 -18.47
C CYS A 211 0.76 -7.57 -19.25
N ALA A 212 0.48 -6.99 -20.41
CA ALA A 212 -0.63 -7.45 -21.26
C ALA A 212 -0.48 -8.92 -21.68
N GLN A 213 0.74 -9.34 -22.01
CA GLN A 213 1.02 -10.72 -22.40
C GLN A 213 0.89 -11.72 -21.26
N ARG A 214 1.42 -11.41 -20.07
CA ARG A 214 1.49 -12.34 -18.94
C ARG A 214 0.21 -12.39 -18.11
N VAL A 215 -0.49 -11.26 -18.01
CA VAL A 215 -1.67 -11.10 -17.14
C VAL A 215 -2.97 -11.17 -17.94
N GLY A 216 -2.99 -10.59 -19.13
CA GLY A 216 -4.18 -10.41 -19.95
C GLY A 216 -4.84 -9.05 -19.75
N THR A 217 -5.29 -8.45 -20.85
CA THR A 217 -5.91 -7.11 -20.82
C THR A 217 -7.25 -7.05 -20.09
N ASP A 218 -7.97 -8.16 -20.03
CA ASP A 218 -9.23 -8.25 -19.28
C ASP A 218 -9.00 -8.17 -17.75
N VAL A 219 -7.93 -8.77 -17.22
CA VAL A 219 -7.54 -8.63 -15.81
C VAL A 219 -7.08 -7.20 -15.53
N LEU A 220 -6.20 -6.66 -16.39
CA LEU A 220 -5.65 -5.31 -16.23
C LEU A 220 -6.76 -4.23 -16.27
N ALA A 221 -7.75 -4.36 -17.17
CA ALA A 221 -8.85 -3.40 -17.30
C ALA A 221 -9.77 -3.33 -16.07
N ASN A 222 -9.79 -4.40 -15.28
CA ASN A 222 -10.68 -4.54 -14.13
C ASN A 222 -9.93 -4.56 -12.79
N ALA A 223 -8.69 -4.03 -12.74
CA ALA A 223 -7.88 -3.98 -11.52
C ALA A 223 -8.12 -2.72 -10.66
N GLY A 224 -8.91 -1.76 -11.14
CA GLY A 224 -9.04 -0.42 -10.56
C GLY A 224 -9.82 -0.34 -9.26
N THR A 225 -9.65 0.79 -8.57
CA THR A 225 -10.28 1.11 -7.28
C THR A 225 -11.80 1.01 -7.31
N ARG A 226 -12.43 1.39 -8.44
CA ARG A 226 -13.89 1.33 -8.62
C ARG A 226 -14.43 -0.10 -8.44
N ASP A 227 -13.72 -1.08 -8.98
CA ASP A 227 -14.13 -2.49 -8.92
C ASP A 227 -13.77 -3.11 -7.56
N VAL A 228 -12.65 -2.70 -6.94
CA VAL A 228 -12.32 -3.08 -5.55
C VAL A 228 -13.39 -2.58 -4.57
N ALA A 229 -13.97 -1.39 -4.77
CA ALA A 229 -15.07 -0.90 -3.95
C ALA A 229 -16.35 -1.75 -4.09
N ARG A 230 -16.62 -2.30 -5.28
CA ARG A 230 -17.70 -3.27 -5.51
C ARG A 230 -17.42 -4.61 -4.86
N ASP A 231 -16.16 -5.07 -4.91
CA ASP A 231 -15.72 -6.28 -4.19
C ASP A 231 -15.96 -6.15 -2.68
N LEU A 232 -15.71 -4.97 -2.10
CA LEU A 232 -15.99 -4.69 -0.69
C LEU A 232 -17.48 -4.83 -0.37
N ASP A 233 -18.38 -4.42 -1.25
CA ASP A 233 -19.81 -4.54 -0.99
C ASP A 233 -20.28 -5.99 -1.07
N VAL A 234 -19.75 -6.78 -2.01
CA VAL A 234 -19.95 -8.24 -2.05
C VAL A 234 -19.40 -8.88 -0.77
N MET A 235 -18.18 -8.52 -0.37
CA MET A 235 -17.51 -9.03 0.84
C MET A 235 -18.32 -8.74 2.10
N ARG A 236 -18.81 -7.51 2.27
CA ARG A 236 -19.69 -7.10 3.38
C ARG A 236 -20.86 -8.08 3.53
N SER A 237 -21.55 -8.38 2.44
CA SER A 237 -22.70 -9.30 2.47
C SER A 237 -22.29 -10.73 2.78
N ALA A 238 -21.22 -11.23 2.15
CA ALA A 238 -20.70 -12.58 2.35
C ALA A 238 -20.19 -12.81 3.80
N LEU A 239 -19.74 -11.74 4.48
CA LEU A 239 -19.37 -11.75 5.90
C LEU A 239 -20.59 -11.70 6.84
N GLY A 240 -21.80 -11.50 6.30
CA GLY A 240 -23.04 -11.41 7.06
C GLY A 240 -23.34 -10.01 7.62
N ASP A 241 -22.67 -8.98 7.14
CA ASP A 241 -22.82 -7.62 7.65
C ASP A 241 -23.81 -6.82 6.80
N THR A 242 -24.80 -6.16 7.43
CA THR A 242 -25.76 -5.31 6.74
C THR A 242 -25.15 -4.01 6.24
N LYS A 243 -24.11 -3.52 6.92
CA LYS A 243 -23.37 -2.30 6.61
C LYS A 243 -21.87 -2.50 6.87
N LEU A 244 -21.05 -1.82 6.06
CA LEU A 244 -19.60 -1.86 6.11
C LEU A 244 -19.06 -1.10 7.34
N THR A 245 -18.17 -1.74 8.11
CA THR A 245 -17.23 -1.07 9.01
C THR A 245 -15.83 -1.20 8.42
N TYR A 246 -15.16 -0.07 8.17
CA TYR A 246 -13.94 -0.04 7.36
C TYR A 246 -12.84 0.83 7.98
N LEU A 247 -11.60 0.36 7.88
CA LEU A 247 -10.39 1.09 8.17
C LEU A 247 -9.47 1.05 6.95
N GLY A 248 -9.29 2.19 6.30
CA GLY A 248 -8.41 2.33 5.16
C GLY A 248 -7.22 3.22 5.46
N TYR A 249 -6.04 2.70 5.17
CA TYR A 249 -4.79 3.44 5.26
C TYR A 249 -4.31 3.87 3.88
N SER A 250 -3.80 5.11 3.75
CA SER A 250 -3.14 5.54 2.52
C SER A 250 -4.03 5.35 1.29
N TYR A 251 -3.61 4.61 0.26
CA TYR A 251 -4.46 4.25 -0.87
C TYR A 251 -5.79 3.59 -0.45
N GLY A 252 -5.83 2.88 0.70
CA GLY A 252 -7.07 2.37 1.26
C GLY A 252 -8.11 3.45 1.54
N THR A 253 -7.71 4.71 1.72
CA THR A 253 -8.62 5.86 1.83
C THR A 253 -9.33 6.14 0.51
N ARG A 254 -8.65 5.95 -0.63
CA ARG A 254 -9.23 6.06 -1.97
C ARG A 254 -10.27 4.95 -2.21
N ILE A 255 -9.99 3.72 -1.78
CA ILE A 255 -10.97 2.62 -1.82
C ILE A 255 -12.20 2.98 -0.97
N GLY A 256 -11.98 3.46 0.27
CA GLY A 256 -13.07 3.90 1.16
C GLY A 256 -13.89 5.04 0.58
N THR A 257 -13.25 6.02 -0.05
CA THR A 257 -13.93 7.13 -0.74
C THR A 257 -14.78 6.62 -1.91
N SER A 258 -14.21 5.75 -2.77
CA SER A 258 -14.93 5.14 -3.88
C SER A 258 -16.12 4.30 -3.41
N TYR A 259 -15.96 3.59 -2.29
CA TYR A 259 -17.06 2.85 -1.67
C TYR A 259 -18.16 3.79 -1.16
N ALA A 260 -17.78 4.86 -0.47
CA ALA A 260 -18.73 5.87 0.03
C ALA A 260 -19.53 6.54 -1.10
N GLU A 261 -18.90 6.75 -2.26
CA GLU A 261 -19.55 7.31 -3.45
C GLU A 261 -20.53 6.32 -4.10
N GLN A 262 -20.15 5.04 -4.21
CA GLN A 262 -20.96 4.01 -4.86
C GLN A 262 -22.07 3.45 -3.94
N PHE A 263 -21.78 3.33 -2.63
CA PHE A 263 -22.64 2.64 -1.65
C PHE A 263 -22.83 3.43 -0.35
N PRO A 264 -23.19 4.73 -0.37
CA PRO A 264 -23.25 5.55 0.84
C PRO A 264 -24.18 5.00 1.91
N GLY A 265 -25.31 4.38 1.51
CA GLY A 265 -26.28 3.76 2.41
C GLY A 265 -25.80 2.46 3.08
N ASN A 266 -24.73 1.86 2.57
CA ASN A 266 -24.16 0.60 3.08
C ASN A 266 -23.01 0.83 4.09
N VAL A 267 -22.65 2.07 4.40
CA VAL A 267 -21.63 2.40 5.40
C VAL A 267 -22.24 2.42 6.81
N ARG A 268 -21.58 1.70 7.76
CA ARG A 268 -21.85 1.81 9.20
C ARG A 268 -20.89 2.80 9.85
N ALA A 269 -19.60 2.58 9.65
CA ALA A 269 -18.51 3.42 10.15
C ALA A 269 -17.29 3.29 9.24
N MET A 270 -16.56 4.38 9.05
CA MET A 270 -15.40 4.41 8.17
C MET A 270 -14.32 5.31 8.76
N VAL A 271 -13.12 4.76 8.93
CA VAL A 271 -11.91 5.48 9.33
C VAL A 271 -10.95 5.50 8.15
N LEU A 272 -10.46 6.69 7.81
CA LEU A 272 -9.59 6.94 6.68
C LEU A 272 -8.33 7.65 7.19
N ASP A 273 -7.21 6.93 7.24
CA ASP A 273 -5.96 7.38 7.84
C ASP A 273 -4.86 7.58 6.77
N GLY A 274 -4.26 8.76 6.73
CA GLY A 274 -3.28 9.12 5.70
C GLY A 274 -3.93 9.25 4.31
N ALA A 275 -4.82 10.21 4.16
CA ALA A 275 -5.68 10.35 3.00
C ALA A 275 -4.94 10.78 1.73
N LEU A 276 -5.26 10.15 0.60
CA LEU A 276 -4.93 10.68 -0.72
C LEU A 276 -5.84 11.89 -1.03
N ASP A 277 -5.26 12.88 -1.73
CA ASP A 277 -6.03 14.04 -2.19
C ASP A 277 -7.13 13.60 -3.17
N PRO A 278 -8.41 13.79 -2.83
CA PRO A 278 -9.51 13.34 -3.67
C PRO A 278 -9.71 14.20 -4.91
N THR A 279 -9.04 15.35 -5.01
CA THR A 279 -9.21 16.35 -6.07
C THR A 279 -7.93 16.64 -6.85
N GLY A 280 -6.79 16.18 -6.33
CA GLY A 280 -5.48 16.43 -6.91
C GLY A 280 -5.32 15.74 -8.28
N ASN A 281 -4.76 16.49 -9.24
CA ASN A 281 -4.21 15.87 -10.43
C ASN A 281 -2.84 15.24 -10.11
N LEU A 282 -2.39 14.31 -10.95
CA LEU A 282 -1.14 13.58 -10.73
C LEU A 282 0.06 14.51 -10.52
N VAL A 283 0.17 15.60 -11.30
CA VAL A 283 1.30 16.55 -11.22
C VAL A 283 1.36 17.25 -9.87
N SER A 284 0.23 17.80 -9.41
CA SER A 284 0.17 18.45 -8.09
C SER A 284 0.35 17.44 -6.94
N SER A 285 -0.22 16.24 -7.07
CA SER A 285 -0.08 15.21 -6.05
C SER A 285 1.37 14.77 -5.87
N LEU A 286 2.13 14.63 -6.97
CA LEU A 286 3.56 14.31 -6.92
C LEU A 286 4.39 15.41 -6.26
N ALA A 287 4.16 16.66 -6.65
CA ALA A 287 4.87 17.81 -6.04
C ALA A 287 4.57 17.90 -4.54
N ASN A 288 3.30 17.76 -4.14
CA ASN A 288 2.90 17.76 -2.74
C ASN A 288 3.53 16.60 -1.95
N GLN A 289 3.61 15.42 -2.54
CA GLN A 289 4.28 14.27 -1.92
C GLN A 289 5.79 14.51 -1.83
N GLY A 290 6.43 15.07 -2.87
CA GLY A 290 7.84 15.49 -2.81
C GLY A 290 8.08 16.43 -1.63
N ALA A 291 7.24 17.46 -1.46
CA ALA A 291 7.32 18.37 -0.33
C ALA A 291 7.14 17.67 1.04
N GLY A 292 6.25 16.69 1.11
CA GLY A 292 6.06 15.87 2.32
C GLY A 292 7.32 15.06 2.67
N PHE A 293 7.96 14.43 1.68
CA PHE A 293 9.22 13.72 1.89
C PHE A 293 10.37 14.68 2.25
N GLN A 294 10.44 15.87 1.66
CA GLN A 294 11.43 16.88 2.06
C GLN A 294 11.21 17.30 3.52
N GLN A 295 9.97 17.57 3.92
CA GLN A 295 9.66 17.90 5.31
C GLN A 295 10.10 16.79 6.27
N SER A 296 9.86 15.52 5.92
CA SER A 296 10.28 14.38 6.74
C SER A 296 11.81 14.22 6.75
N PHE A 297 12.47 14.50 5.63
CA PHE A 297 13.94 14.49 5.56
C PHE A 297 14.53 15.59 6.44
N ASP A 298 14.01 16.81 6.40
CA ASP A 298 14.45 17.92 7.25
C ASP A 298 14.26 17.58 8.74
N ALA A 299 13.12 17.01 9.11
CA ALA A 299 12.87 16.55 10.47
C ALA A 299 13.81 15.41 10.89
N PHE A 300 14.15 14.48 9.98
CA PHE A 300 15.18 13.46 10.22
C PHE A 300 16.56 14.10 10.44
N VAL A 301 16.93 15.12 9.67
CA VAL A 301 18.20 15.83 9.84
C VAL A 301 18.26 16.52 11.21
N ASP A 302 17.19 17.18 11.64
CA ASP A 302 17.11 17.80 12.97
C ASP A 302 17.24 16.77 14.09
N TRP A 303 16.52 15.65 13.97
CA TRP A 303 16.62 14.53 14.90
C TRP A 303 18.06 13.97 14.94
N CYS A 304 18.67 13.72 13.77
CA CYS A 304 20.01 13.16 13.65
C CYS A 304 21.05 14.04 14.34
N ARG A 305 21.00 15.36 14.12
CA ARG A 305 21.92 16.33 14.73
C ARG A 305 21.86 16.36 16.26
N ALA A 306 20.75 15.95 16.84
CA ALA A 306 20.60 15.78 18.27
C ALA A 306 21.21 14.46 18.80
N GLN A 307 21.62 13.54 17.91
CA GLN A 307 22.24 12.27 18.30
C GLN A 307 23.76 12.41 18.44
N PRO A 308 24.41 11.56 19.28
CA PRO A 308 25.87 11.57 19.45
C PRO A 308 26.65 11.32 18.15
N HIS A 309 26.06 10.55 17.25
CA HIS A 309 26.63 10.20 15.95
C HIS A 309 25.59 10.42 14.86
N CYS A 310 25.85 11.40 14.01
CA CYS A 310 25.00 11.72 12.86
C CYS A 310 25.83 11.58 11.58
N TRP A 311 25.26 11.00 10.55
CA TRP A 311 25.90 10.83 9.24
C TRP A 311 26.38 12.17 8.64
N LEU A 312 25.67 13.26 8.95
CA LEU A 312 25.99 14.62 8.51
C LEU A 312 27.24 15.21 9.18
N GLY A 313 27.71 14.60 10.30
CA GLY A 313 28.88 15.05 11.04
C GLY A 313 28.74 16.50 11.54
N SER A 314 29.74 17.34 11.21
CA SER A 314 29.74 18.77 11.54
C SER A 314 29.12 19.67 10.46
N SER A 315 28.68 19.12 9.32
CA SER A 315 28.08 19.90 8.22
C SER A 315 26.81 20.64 8.70
N PRO A 316 26.62 21.89 8.28
CA PRO A 316 25.42 22.65 8.64
C PRO A 316 24.16 22.03 8.09
N HIS A 317 23.02 22.20 8.81
CA HIS A 317 21.70 21.70 8.38
C HIS A 317 21.34 22.08 6.94
N TYR A 318 21.59 23.31 6.52
CA TYR A 318 21.25 23.79 5.16
C TYR A 318 22.03 23.11 4.03
N LEU A 319 23.10 22.37 4.33
CA LEU A 319 23.84 21.54 3.37
C LEU A 319 23.35 20.09 3.30
N ALA A 320 22.40 19.68 4.14
CA ALA A 320 22.02 18.28 4.27
C ALA A 320 21.57 17.64 2.93
N ASN A 321 20.80 18.36 2.10
CA ASN A 321 20.40 17.90 0.78
C ASN A 321 21.61 17.64 -0.13
N GLN A 322 22.60 18.55 -0.13
CA GLN A 322 23.82 18.43 -0.93
C GLN A 322 24.70 17.28 -0.42
N GLU A 323 24.88 17.17 0.89
CA GLU A 323 25.67 16.08 1.50
C GLU A 323 25.05 14.72 1.24
N PHE A 324 23.73 14.62 1.29
CA PHE A 324 23.02 13.40 0.91
C PHE A 324 23.29 13.06 -0.56
N GLN A 325 23.14 14.01 -1.47
CA GLN A 325 23.39 13.77 -2.89
C GLN A 325 24.88 13.49 -3.18
N HIS A 326 25.84 14.13 -2.47
CA HIS A 326 27.25 13.79 -2.58
C HIS A 326 27.53 12.33 -2.19
N LEU A 327 26.78 11.80 -1.22
CA LEU A 327 26.92 10.42 -0.75
C LEU A 327 26.33 9.40 -1.72
N VAL A 328 25.17 9.67 -2.33
CA VAL A 328 24.44 8.69 -3.14
C VAL A 328 24.72 8.79 -4.65
N ARG A 329 25.02 9.97 -5.21
CA ARG A 329 25.29 10.16 -6.65
C ARG A 329 26.42 9.30 -7.22
N PRO A 330 27.52 9.00 -6.51
CA PRO A 330 28.55 8.08 -7.04
C PRO A 330 28.00 6.71 -7.45
N LEU A 331 26.88 6.28 -6.84
CA LEU A 331 26.22 5.02 -7.18
C LEU A 331 25.61 5.00 -8.59
N MET A 332 25.38 6.16 -9.22
CA MET A 332 24.94 6.24 -10.62
C MET A 332 25.99 5.67 -11.58
N ALA A 333 27.26 6.00 -11.34
CA ALA A 333 28.34 5.51 -12.17
C ALA A 333 28.82 4.11 -11.77
N ALA A 334 28.75 3.77 -10.49
CA ALA A 334 29.27 2.51 -9.96
C ALA A 334 28.39 2.02 -8.79
N PRO A 335 27.35 1.20 -9.04
CA PRO A 335 26.58 0.57 -7.97
C PRO A 335 27.48 -0.23 -7.03
N LEU A 336 27.27 -0.06 -5.70
CA LEU A 336 28.11 -0.64 -4.66
C LEU A 336 27.78 -2.13 -4.44
N ALA A 337 28.78 -2.99 -4.46
CA ALA A 337 28.60 -4.44 -4.22
C ALA A 337 28.15 -4.70 -2.76
N VAL A 338 27.08 -5.49 -2.59
CA VAL A 338 26.54 -5.94 -1.31
C VAL A 338 26.27 -7.45 -1.40
N GLY A 339 27.23 -8.26 -0.99
CA GLY A 339 27.17 -9.72 -1.20
C GLY A 339 27.07 -10.07 -2.68
N ALA A 340 26.06 -10.83 -3.06
CA ALA A 340 25.78 -11.20 -4.46
C ALA A 340 24.99 -10.13 -5.23
N ARG A 341 24.54 -9.06 -4.58
CA ARG A 341 23.73 -7.98 -5.14
C ARG A 341 24.51 -6.67 -5.19
N LYS A 342 23.86 -5.63 -5.65
CA LYS A 342 24.42 -4.27 -5.67
C LYS A 342 23.39 -3.28 -5.12
N LEU A 343 23.88 -2.25 -4.44
CA LEU A 343 23.12 -1.07 -4.10
C LEU A 343 23.23 -0.08 -5.26
N SER A 344 22.15 0.21 -5.94
CA SER A 344 22.06 1.25 -6.97
C SER A 344 21.79 2.63 -6.34
N TYR A 345 21.90 3.70 -7.14
CA TYR A 345 21.43 5.03 -6.77
C TYR A 345 19.95 5.02 -6.39
N THR A 346 19.15 4.35 -7.22
CA THR A 346 17.71 4.18 -6.98
C THR A 346 17.44 3.47 -5.67
N ASP A 347 18.15 2.37 -5.38
CA ASP A 347 17.99 1.65 -4.12
C ASP A 347 18.37 2.51 -2.91
N ALA A 348 19.44 3.31 -3.00
CA ALA A 348 19.85 4.19 -1.91
C ALA A 348 18.80 5.29 -1.62
N THR A 349 18.23 5.87 -2.66
CA THR A 349 17.17 6.89 -2.52
C THR A 349 15.85 6.28 -2.05
N ILE A 350 15.45 5.13 -2.58
CA ILE A 350 14.24 4.42 -2.15
C ILE A 350 14.37 3.89 -0.73
N GLY A 351 15.54 3.36 -0.34
CA GLY A 351 15.79 2.96 1.06
C GLY A 351 15.69 4.13 2.03
N THR A 352 16.14 5.31 1.60
CA THR A 352 15.97 6.56 2.36
C THR A 352 14.50 6.93 2.47
N ILE A 353 13.76 6.98 1.35
CA ILE A 353 12.32 7.22 1.31
C ILE A 353 11.59 6.22 2.24
N GLN A 354 11.92 4.93 2.17
CA GLN A 354 11.31 3.91 3.04
C GLN A 354 11.48 4.24 4.52
N ALA A 355 12.64 4.72 4.93
CA ALA A 355 12.88 5.08 6.32
C ALA A 355 12.18 6.37 6.75
N LEU A 356 11.89 7.27 5.81
CA LEU A 356 11.19 8.53 6.10
C LEU A 356 9.68 8.36 6.34
N TYR A 357 9.10 7.18 6.04
CA TYR A 357 7.70 6.89 6.36
C TYR A 357 7.39 6.93 7.86
N THR A 358 8.40 6.75 8.72
CA THR A 358 8.21 6.78 10.18
C THR A 358 9.50 7.15 10.90
N ASP A 359 9.37 7.99 11.89
CA ASP A 359 10.46 8.38 12.81
C ASP A 359 11.12 7.18 13.52
N LYS A 360 10.40 6.05 13.65
CA LYS A 360 10.94 4.80 14.22
C LYS A 360 12.09 4.20 13.40
N LEU A 361 12.16 4.51 12.11
CA LEU A 361 13.22 4.02 11.21
C LEU A 361 14.40 5.00 11.07
N TRP A 362 14.31 6.21 11.60
CA TRP A 362 15.38 7.21 11.51
C TRP A 362 16.73 6.73 12.08
N PRO A 363 16.80 6.00 13.22
CA PRO A 363 18.06 5.40 13.66
C PRO A 363 18.68 4.45 12.62
N LYS A 364 17.82 3.68 11.92
CA LYS A 364 18.27 2.76 10.88
C LYS A 364 18.74 3.50 9.63
N LEU A 365 18.07 4.58 9.23
CA LEU A 365 18.50 5.46 8.14
C LEU A 365 19.85 6.07 8.44
N ASN A 366 20.03 6.68 9.64
CA ASN A 366 21.31 7.24 10.04
C ASN A 366 22.43 6.21 9.99
N GLN A 367 22.20 4.99 10.51
CA GLN A 367 23.13 3.88 10.40
C GLN A 367 23.49 3.59 8.94
N GLY A 368 22.49 3.47 8.05
CA GLY A 368 22.69 3.15 6.63
C GLY A 368 23.50 4.21 5.88
N LEU A 369 23.28 5.51 6.18
CA LEU A 369 24.03 6.60 5.57
C LEU A 369 25.48 6.63 6.08
N MET A 370 25.74 6.36 7.37
CA MET A 370 27.08 6.22 7.91
C MET A 370 27.83 5.02 7.32
N GLU A 371 27.14 3.89 7.16
CA GLU A 371 27.69 2.70 6.53
C GLU A 371 28.04 2.95 5.07
N LEU A 372 27.17 3.63 4.31
CA LEU A 372 27.44 3.98 2.91
C LEU A 372 28.67 4.86 2.78
N ALA A 373 28.85 5.85 3.66
CA ALA A 373 30.04 6.69 3.70
C ALA A 373 31.34 5.88 3.96
N SER A 374 31.22 4.70 4.56
CA SER A 374 32.32 3.75 4.81
C SER A 374 32.42 2.63 3.75
N GLY A 375 31.66 2.72 2.65
CA GLY A 375 31.65 1.74 1.56
C GLY A 375 30.81 0.48 1.81
N ASN A 376 29.84 0.53 2.75
CA ASN A 376 28.91 -0.56 3.01
C ASN A 376 27.45 -0.11 2.73
N GLY A 377 26.81 -0.71 1.75
CA GLY A 377 25.42 -0.40 1.34
C GLY A 377 24.35 -1.30 1.94
N SER A 378 24.69 -2.21 2.84
CA SER A 378 23.79 -3.29 3.27
C SER A 378 22.50 -2.79 3.91
N THR A 379 22.57 -1.77 4.76
CA THR A 379 21.39 -1.25 5.46
C THR A 379 20.46 -0.51 4.51
N LEU A 380 20.97 0.31 3.59
CA LEU A 380 20.12 1.00 2.61
C LEU A 380 19.50 0.04 1.61
N LEU A 381 20.22 -0.99 1.15
CA LEU A 381 19.67 -2.04 0.31
C LEU A 381 18.55 -2.81 1.02
N ALA A 382 18.72 -3.14 2.31
CA ALA A 382 17.69 -3.80 3.10
C ALA A 382 16.44 -2.91 3.29
N LEU A 383 16.60 -1.60 3.46
CA LEU A 383 15.49 -0.66 3.50
C LEU A 383 14.77 -0.58 2.14
N ALA A 384 15.51 -0.57 1.03
CA ALA A 384 14.94 -0.64 -0.30
C ALA A 384 14.18 -1.96 -0.53
N ASP A 385 14.70 -3.09 -0.04
CA ASP A 385 14.02 -4.39 -0.12
C ASP A 385 12.67 -4.39 0.64
N VAL A 386 12.59 -3.71 1.77
CA VAL A 386 11.30 -3.50 2.47
C VAL A 386 10.31 -2.75 1.58
N TYR A 387 10.75 -1.69 0.91
CA TYR A 387 9.90 -0.92 -0.01
C TYR A 387 9.41 -1.77 -1.19
N TYR A 388 10.32 -2.50 -1.83
CA TYR A 388 10.02 -3.37 -2.97
C TYR A 388 9.37 -4.70 -2.60
N ARG A 389 9.21 -4.98 -1.31
CA ARG A 389 8.68 -6.26 -0.80
C ARG A 389 9.48 -7.46 -1.31
N ARG A 390 10.80 -7.33 -1.29
CA ARG A 390 11.74 -8.40 -1.63
C ARG A 390 12.14 -9.19 -0.38
N ASP A 391 12.08 -10.50 -0.48
CA ASP A 391 12.60 -11.43 0.53
C ASP A 391 13.66 -12.38 -0.08
N ALA A 392 14.00 -13.47 0.63
CA ALA A 392 14.99 -14.43 0.18
C ALA A 392 14.57 -15.21 -1.09
N HIS A 393 13.27 -15.30 -1.39
CA HIS A 393 12.71 -16.03 -2.51
C HIS A 393 12.29 -15.13 -3.69
N GLY A 394 12.43 -13.81 -3.55
CA GLY A 394 12.12 -12.85 -4.59
C GLY A 394 11.15 -11.76 -4.13
N TYR A 395 10.32 -11.30 -5.05
CA TYR A 395 9.41 -10.18 -4.82
C TYR A 395 7.98 -10.65 -4.63
N SER A 396 7.24 -9.95 -3.76
CA SER A 396 5.78 -9.97 -3.89
C SER A 396 5.37 -9.28 -5.20
N ASN A 397 4.13 -9.47 -5.63
CA ASN A 397 3.65 -8.80 -6.83
C ASN A 397 3.13 -7.36 -6.58
N SER A 398 3.56 -6.74 -5.48
CA SER A 398 3.04 -5.43 -5.06
C SER A 398 3.33 -4.32 -6.07
N GLN A 399 4.51 -4.29 -6.69
CA GLN A 399 4.90 -3.25 -7.64
C GLN A 399 4.13 -3.37 -8.96
N ASP A 400 3.96 -4.58 -9.48
CA ASP A 400 3.17 -4.83 -10.69
C ASP A 400 1.69 -4.49 -10.47
N ALA A 401 1.12 -4.91 -9.34
CA ALA A 401 -0.24 -4.57 -8.97
C ALA A 401 -0.42 -3.06 -8.74
N PHE A 402 0.56 -2.39 -8.10
CA PHE A 402 0.57 -0.95 -7.96
C PHE A 402 0.47 -0.24 -9.30
N THR A 403 1.33 -0.62 -10.24
CA THR A 403 1.37 -0.02 -11.58
C THR A 403 0.05 -0.25 -12.32
N ALA A 404 -0.48 -1.48 -12.29
CA ALA A 404 -1.73 -1.82 -12.95
C ALA A 404 -2.91 -1.00 -12.40
N VAL A 405 -3.03 -0.90 -11.08
CA VAL A 405 -4.11 -0.13 -10.43
C VAL A 405 -3.99 1.36 -10.76
N ARG A 406 -2.79 1.95 -10.63
CA ARG A 406 -2.56 3.36 -10.92
C ARG A 406 -2.91 3.71 -12.38
N CYS A 407 -2.47 2.88 -13.33
CA CYS A 407 -2.70 3.15 -14.74
C CYS A 407 -4.17 2.98 -15.19
N VAL A 408 -4.98 2.28 -14.40
CA VAL A 408 -6.43 2.15 -14.64
C VAL A 408 -7.23 3.20 -13.86
N ASP A 409 -6.74 3.63 -12.71
CA ASP A 409 -7.44 4.61 -11.89
C ASP A 409 -7.29 6.04 -12.41
N ASP A 410 -6.07 6.39 -12.89
CA ASP A 410 -5.73 7.77 -13.20
C ASP A 410 -5.51 7.98 -14.71
N PRO A 411 -5.97 9.10 -15.27
CA PRO A 411 -5.65 9.46 -16.65
C PRO A 411 -4.13 9.56 -16.84
N PRO A 412 -3.58 8.97 -17.91
CA PRO A 412 -2.15 9.06 -18.18
C PRO A 412 -1.74 10.48 -18.58
N VAL A 413 -0.55 10.91 -18.15
CA VAL A 413 0.07 12.13 -18.64
C VAL A 413 0.84 11.81 -19.93
N THR A 414 0.30 12.26 -21.07
CA THR A 414 0.84 11.91 -22.40
C THR A 414 1.62 13.05 -23.07
N ASP A 415 1.50 14.28 -22.56
CA ASP A 415 2.25 15.43 -23.06
C ASP A 415 3.64 15.49 -22.41
N PRO A 416 4.74 15.36 -23.20
CA PRO A 416 6.11 15.42 -22.66
C PRO A 416 6.46 16.76 -21.98
N LEU A 417 5.79 17.87 -22.34
CA LEU A 417 6.00 19.15 -21.67
C LEU A 417 5.42 19.15 -20.26
N VAL A 418 4.23 18.56 -20.09
CA VAL A 418 3.59 18.39 -18.77
C VAL A 418 4.42 17.43 -17.90
N VAL A 419 4.98 16.37 -18.49
CA VAL A 419 5.89 15.44 -17.77
C VAL A 419 7.13 16.17 -17.27
N ARG A 420 7.76 16.98 -18.13
CA ARG A 420 8.94 17.76 -17.75
C ARG A 420 8.63 18.78 -16.65
N GLU A 421 7.49 19.47 -16.74
CA GLU A 421 7.05 20.41 -15.71
C GLU A 421 6.80 19.69 -14.38
N ALA A 422 6.19 18.50 -14.42
CA ALA A 422 5.95 17.69 -13.23
C ALA A 422 7.26 17.26 -12.55
N ASP A 423 8.23 16.79 -13.33
CA ASP A 423 9.55 16.42 -12.83
C ASP A 423 10.30 17.62 -12.23
N GLN A 424 10.27 18.78 -12.91
CA GLN A 424 10.86 20.00 -12.38
C GLN A 424 10.25 20.38 -11.03
N ARG A 425 8.91 20.44 -10.94
CA ARG A 425 8.20 20.77 -9.70
C ARG A 425 8.51 19.79 -8.57
N TYR A 426 8.64 18.50 -8.89
CA TYR A 426 9.00 17.50 -7.91
C TYR A 426 10.41 17.72 -7.34
N ARG A 427 11.40 17.99 -8.19
CA ARG A 427 12.78 18.30 -7.80
C ARG A 427 12.87 19.58 -6.95
N GLU A 428 12.10 20.60 -7.32
CA GLU A 428 11.99 21.85 -6.55
C GLU A 428 11.37 21.61 -5.17
N ALA A 429 10.37 20.71 -5.08
CA ALA A 429 9.69 20.35 -3.85
C ALA A 429 10.49 19.41 -2.95
N ALA A 430 11.38 18.58 -3.53
CA ALA A 430 12.19 17.59 -2.83
C ALA A 430 13.68 17.70 -3.20
N PRO A 431 14.38 18.78 -2.81
CA PRO A 431 15.80 19.01 -3.17
C PRO A 431 16.73 17.88 -2.75
N PHE A 432 16.44 17.11 -1.69
CA PHE A 432 17.26 15.97 -1.32
C PHE A 432 17.20 14.82 -2.34
N LEU A 433 16.16 14.78 -3.20
CA LEU A 433 16.00 13.80 -4.30
C LEU A 433 16.45 14.35 -5.66
N ASP A 434 16.88 15.60 -5.73
CA ASP A 434 17.37 16.18 -6.99
C ASP A 434 18.75 15.58 -7.35
N ASP A 435 18.76 14.72 -8.37
CA ASP A 435 19.96 14.07 -8.90
C ASP A 435 20.90 14.99 -9.66
N GLY A 436 20.50 16.26 -9.88
CA GLY A 436 21.27 17.27 -10.59
C GLY A 436 21.23 17.15 -12.12
N GLN A 437 20.42 16.23 -12.66
CA GLN A 437 20.16 16.16 -14.10
C GLN A 437 19.06 17.15 -14.50
N PRO A 438 19.00 17.60 -15.76
CA PRO A 438 17.87 18.37 -16.24
C PRO A 438 16.54 17.61 -16.07
N PRO A 439 15.39 18.30 -15.96
CA PRO A 439 14.09 17.63 -15.86
C PRO A 439 13.81 16.72 -17.06
N SER A 440 13.37 15.49 -16.79
CA SER A 440 13.04 14.48 -17.80
C SER A 440 11.68 14.76 -18.44
N ALA A 441 11.57 14.48 -19.73
CA ALA A 441 10.32 14.50 -20.49
C ALA A 441 9.81 13.10 -20.82
N ALA A 442 10.46 12.03 -20.31
CA ALA A 442 10.09 10.64 -20.57
C ALA A 442 8.74 10.33 -19.93
N ARG A 443 7.77 9.94 -20.75
CA ARG A 443 6.43 9.54 -20.30
C ARG A 443 6.53 8.21 -19.54
N ASP A 444 5.78 8.11 -18.45
CA ASP A 444 5.76 6.90 -17.65
C ASP A 444 4.98 5.75 -18.31
N VAL A 445 5.01 4.58 -17.68
CA VAL A 445 4.38 3.36 -18.16
C VAL A 445 2.87 3.50 -18.43
N CYS A 446 2.16 4.36 -17.67
CA CYS A 446 0.72 4.55 -17.87
C CYS A 446 0.38 5.23 -19.20
N ALA A 447 1.31 6.00 -19.79
CA ALA A 447 1.13 6.56 -21.13
C ALA A 447 1.09 5.47 -22.23
N PHE A 448 1.57 4.26 -21.92
CA PHE A 448 1.63 3.11 -22.83
C PHE A 448 0.78 1.94 -22.36
N TRP A 449 -0.03 2.13 -21.30
CA TRP A 449 -0.82 1.06 -20.72
C TRP A 449 -1.85 0.51 -21.72
N PRO A 450 -2.03 -0.83 -21.80
CA PRO A 450 -2.80 -1.45 -22.89
C PRO A 450 -4.32 -1.32 -22.77
N VAL A 451 -4.81 -0.76 -21.67
CA VAL A 451 -6.24 -0.58 -21.41
C VAL A 451 -6.53 0.86 -20.98
N PRO A 452 -7.71 1.40 -21.32
CA PRO A 452 -8.05 2.77 -20.95
C PRO A 452 -8.26 2.91 -19.43
N PRO A 453 -8.05 4.12 -18.86
CA PRO A 453 -8.39 4.38 -17.48
C PRO A 453 -9.91 4.31 -17.28
N THR A 454 -10.34 3.76 -16.14
CA THR A 454 -11.76 3.67 -15.76
C THR A 454 -12.22 4.86 -14.92
N GLY A 455 -11.30 5.77 -14.60
CA GLY A 455 -11.53 6.94 -13.77
C GLY A 455 -11.43 6.64 -12.29
N GLY A 456 -10.91 7.63 -11.56
CA GLY A 456 -10.82 7.59 -10.11
C GLY A 456 -12.10 8.08 -9.43
N THR A 457 -11.98 8.31 -8.13
CA THR A 457 -12.97 9.00 -7.31
C THR A 457 -13.07 10.46 -7.77
N GLY A 458 -14.22 10.94 -8.09
CA GLY A 458 -14.40 12.31 -8.61
C GLY A 458 -15.85 12.76 -8.60
N GLY A 459 -16.74 11.94 -8.08
CA GLY A 459 -18.17 12.17 -8.05
C GLY A 459 -18.62 13.29 -7.11
N ALA A 460 -19.92 13.57 -7.15
CA ALA A 460 -20.57 14.46 -6.20
C ALA A 460 -20.44 13.94 -4.76
N GLN A 461 -20.61 14.84 -3.77
CA GLN A 461 -20.65 14.44 -2.36
C GLN A 461 -21.71 13.36 -2.15
N PRO A 462 -21.36 12.21 -1.51
CA PRO A 462 -22.29 11.10 -1.36
C PRO A 462 -23.44 11.46 -0.41
N GLU A 463 -24.67 11.46 -0.93
CA GLU A 463 -25.86 11.68 -0.12
C GLU A 463 -26.16 10.44 0.74
N GLY A 464 -26.56 10.69 2.01
CA GLY A 464 -26.90 9.61 2.94
C GLY A 464 -25.70 8.88 3.56
N LEU A 465 -24.47 9.33 3.31
CA LEU A 465 -23.28 8.83 3.99
C LEU A 465 -23.31 9.27 5.47
N PRO A 466 -23.17 8.33 6.44
CA PRO A 466 -22.98 8.72 7.83
C PRO A 466 -21.63 9.44 8.00
N PRO A 467 -21.48 10.28 9.05
CA PRO A 467 -20.21 10.96 9.29
C PRO A 467 -19.06 9.96 9.44
N VAL A 468 -17.96 10.19 8.71
CA VAL A 468 -16.75 9.40 8.73
C VAL A 468 -15.66 10.05 9.58
N LEU A 469 -14.68 9.29 10.03
CA LEU A 469 -13.49 9.80 10.72
C LEU A 469 -12.31 9.80 9.73
N VAL A 470 -11.75 10.98 9.49
CA VAL A 470 -10.49 11.13 8.73
C VAL A 470 -9.37 11.42 9.72
N VAL A 471 -8.28 10.68 9.64
CA VAL A 471 -7.08 10.85 10.48
C VAL A 471 -5.96 11.36 9.59
N SER A 472 -5.29 12.44 9.99
CA SER A 472 -4.20 13.03 9.22
C SER A 472 -3.06 13.47 10.12
N THR A 473 -1.84 13.14 9.75
CA THR A 473 -0.61 13.46 10.46
C THR A 473 0.03 14.73 9.89
N THR A 474 0.46 15.66 10.75
CA THR A 474 1.00 16.96 10.32
C THR A 474 2.29 16.85 9.51
N GLY A 475 3.14 15.86 9.81
CA GLY A 475 4.36 15.55 9.09
C GLY A 475 4.28 14.23 8.34
N ASP A 476 3.14 13.93 7.69
CA ASP A 476 3.00 12.75 6.85
C ASP A 476 3.78 12.94 5.54
N PRO A 477 4.81 12.11 5.27
CA PRO A 477 5.64 12.28 4.07
C PRO A 477 4.96 11.84 2.78
N ALA A 478 4.06 10.86 2.85
CA ALA A 478 3.48 10.23 1.67
C ALA A 478 2.13 10.79 1.27
N THR A 479 1.32 11.15 2.28
CA THR A 479 -0.01 11.74 2.11
C THR A 479 -0.10 13.01 2.96
N PRO A 480 0.35 14.16 2.41
CA PRO A 480 0.48 15.40 3.16
C PRO A 480 -0.83 15.81 3.87
N TYR A 481 -0.69 16.39 5.05
CA TYR A 481 -1.78 16.72 5.98
C TYR A 481 -3.00 17.37 5.32
N GLN A 482 -2.79 18.28 4.35
CA GLN A 482 -3.86 19.00 3.66
C GLN A 482 -4.82 18.04 2.93
N ALA A 483 -4.32 16.95 2.36
CA ALA A 483 -5.18 15.96 1.69
C ALA A 483 -6.21 15.33 2.65
N GLY A 484 -5.83 15.11 3.91
CA GLY A 484 -6.77 14.66 4.95
C GLY A 484 -7.81 15.72 5.32
N VAL A 485 -7.41 16.99 5.37
CA VAL A 485 -8.33 18.12 5.58
C VAL A 485 -9.36 18.18 4.45
N ASP A 486 -8.91 18.11 3.20
CA ASP A 486 -9.76 18.20 2.01
C ASP A 486 -10.71 16.99 1.91
N LEU A 487 -10.22 15.79 2.22
CA LEU A 487 -11.08 14.60 2.29
C LEU A 487 -12.14 14.70 3.38
N ALA A 488 -11.79 15.20 4.57
CA ALA A 488 -12.76 15.40 5.64
C ALA A 488 -13.87 16.39 5.24
N VAL A 489 -13.51 17.47 4.55
CA VAL A 489 -14.48 18.44 4.01
C VAL A 489 -15.36 17.76 2.95
N ARG A 490 -14.78 17.06 1.98
CA ARG A 490 -15.49 16.39 0.89
C ARG A 490 -16.51 15.38 1.40
N LEU A 491 -16.15 14.56 2.38
CA LEU A 491 -17.02 13.52 2.94
C LEU A 491 -17.91 14.03 4.09
N ARG A 492 -17.86 15.34 4.44
CA ARG A 492 -18.51 15.91 5.62
C ARG A 492 -18.18 15.12 6.90
N GLY A 493 -16.95 14.60 6.94
CA GLY A 493 -16.42 13.81 8.04
C GLY A 493 -15.89 14.67 9.19
N LYS A 494 -15.32 14.00 10.19
CA LYS A 494 -14.59 14.62 11.29
C LYS A 494 -13.10 14.40 11.09
N LEU A 495 -12.31 15.46 11.24
CA LEU A 495 -10.85 15.39 11.18
C LEU A 495 -10.30 15.13 12.59
N LEU A 496 -9.43 14.14 12.69
CA LEU A 496 -8.53 13.89 13.80
C LEU A 496 -7.11 14.20 13.32
N THR A 497 -6.49 15.20 13.90
CA THR A 497 -5.11 15.59 13.60
C THR A 497 -4.16 14.92 14.59
N TYR A 498 -3.11 14.31 14.08
CA TYR A 498 -1.98 13.85 14.88
C TYR A 498 -0.75 14.72 14.59
N GLU A 499 -0.12 15.27 15.64
CA GLU A 499 1.15 15.98 15.52
C GLU A 499 2.31 14.98 15.60
N GLY A 500 3.03 14.78 14.48
CA GLY A 500 4.15 13.84 14.41
C GLY A 500 4.67 13.68 12.99
N ASN A 501 5.72 12.83 12.84
CA ASN A 501 6.42 12.60 11.59
C ASN A 501 6.29 11.12 11.21
N ARG A 502 5.12 10.73 10.74
CA ARG A 502 4.87 9.38 10.25
C ARG A 502 3.69 9.30 9.31
N HIS A 503 3.77 8.38 8.39
CA HIS A 503 2.65 8.02 7.53
C HIS A 503 1.70 7.09 8.26
N THR A 504 0.45 7.52 8.41
CA THR A 504 -0.62 6.83 9.16
C THR A 504 -0.28 6.64 10.65
N VAL A 505 -1.31 6.47 11.50
CA VAL A 505 -1.10 6.47 12.96
C VAL A 505 -2.05 5.57 13.74
N THR A 506 -3.22 5.20 13.18
CA THR A 506 -4.21 4.38 13.87
C THR A 506 -3.67 2.96 14.10
N LEU A 507 -3.90 2.40 15.29
CA LEU A 507 -3.40 1.10 15.76
C LEU A 507 -1.86 1.00 15.78
N GLN A 508 -1.17 2.14 15.84
CA GLN A 508 0.30 2.17 15.93
C GLN A 508 0.83 2.58 17.31
N GLY A 509 -0.02 2.47 18.32
CA GLY A 509 0.36 2.71 19.72
C GLY A 509 0.32 4.19 20.12
N VAL A 510 -0.59 4.97 19.53
CA VAL A 510 -0.90 6.33 19.95
C VAL A 510 -2.26 6.34 20.66
N PRO A 511 -2.29 6.29 22.02
CA PRO A 511 -3.52 6.08 22.77
C PRO A 511 -4.64 7.09 22.44
N CYS A 512 -4.30 8.37 22.31
CA CYS A 512 -5.28 9.41 21.97
C CYS A 512 -6.00 9.12 20.64
N VAL A 513 -5.27 8.72 19.61
CA VAL A 513 -5.83 8.39 18.29
C VAL A 513 -6.65 7.10 18.36
N ASP A 514 -6.09 6.07 19.02
CA ASP A 514 -6.69 4.74 19.10
C ASP A 514 -7.99 4.77 19.94
N GLU A 515 -8.06 5.58 20.99
CA GLU A 515 -9.28 5.79 21.80
C GLU A 515 -10.40 6.45 21.00
N VAL A 516 -10.10 7.53 20.25
CA VAL A 516 -11.10 8.22 19.41
C VAL A 516 -11.62 7.29 18.33
N MET A 517 -10.72 6.60 17.63
CA MET A 517 -11.08 5.63 16.60
C MET A 517 -11.91 4.48 17.16
N THR A 518 -11.51 3.88 18.28
CA THR A 518 -12.24 2.79 18.94
C THR A 518 -13.62 3.23 19.39
N SER A 519 -13.73 4.43 20.00
CA SER A 519 -15.01 4.99 20.40
C SER A 519 -15.95 5.15 19.20
N TYR A 520 -15.42 5.61 18.08
CA TYR A 520 -16.23 5.77 16.88
C TYR A 520 -16.62 4.41 16.27
N LEU A 521 -15.68 3.49 16.07
CA LEU A 521 -15.97 2.19 15.46
C LEU A 521 -16.93 1.34 16.31
N VAL A 522 -16.80 1.37 17.64
CA VAL A 522 -17.63 0.57 18.55
C VAL A 522 -18.96 1.23 18.85
N ARG A 523 -18.95 2.52 19.18
CA ARG A 523 -20.12 3.26 19.72
C ARG A 523 -20.71 4.28 18.76
N LEU A 524 -20.15 4.46 17.57
CA LEU A 524 -20.51 5.50 16.58
C LEU A 524 -20.42 6.92 17.17
N THR A 525 -19.54 7.12 18.15
CA THR A 525 -19.35 8.38 18.83
C THR A 525 -18.15 9.12 18.27
N LEU A 526 -18.41 10.17 17.51
CA LEU A 526 -17.38 11.06 16.97
C LEU A 526 -17.14 12.26 17.91
N PRO A 527 -15.93 12.83 17.91
CA PRO A 527 -15.65 14.06 18.63
C PRO A 527 -16.57 15.19 18.17
N LYS A 528 -17.03 16.02 19.10
CA LYS A 528 -17.88 17.19 18.78
C LYS A 528 -17.14 18.26 17.98
N ARG A 529 -15.83 18.39 18.18
CA ARG A 529 -14.92 19.32 17.48
C ARG A 529 -13.78 18.52 16.85
N SER A 530 -13.03 19.14 15.91
CA SER A 530 -11.76 18.59 15.46
C SER A 530 -10.87 18.33 16.69
N THR A 531 -10.25 17.15 16.69
CA THR A 531 -9.42 16.69 17.82
C THR A 531 -7.97 16.73 17.40
N LEU A 532 -7.11 17.24 18.26
CA LEU A 532 -5.67 17.24 18.13
C LEU A 532 -5.10 16.22 19.12
N CYS A 533 -4.33 15.28 18.62
CA CYS A 533 -3.52 14.35 19.38
C CYS A 533 -2.03 14.69 19.16
N ALA A 534 -1.30 14.82 20.24
CA ALA A 534 0.17 14.98 20.23
C ALA A 534 0.82 13.80 20.95
N THR A 535 2.12 13.59 20.74
CA THR A 535 2.93 12.59 21.45
C THR A 535 3.17 12.98 22.88
#